data_2c512c51f6207874608e0b958c4aa01b
#
_entry.id   2c512c51f6207874608e0b958c4aa01b
#
_cell.length_a   1.000
_cell.length_b   1.000
_cell.length_c   1.000
_cell.angle_alpha   90.00
_cell.angle_beta   90.00
_cell.angle_gamma   90.00
#
_symmetry.space_group_name_H-M   'P 1'
#
loop_
_entity.id
_entity.type
_entity.pdbx_description
1 polymer ?
#
loop_
_entity_poly.entity_id
_entity_poly.type
_entity_poly.pdbx_seq_one_letter_code
_entity_poly.pdbx_strand_id
1 'polypeptide(L)'
;MSEIKIHIFHIGKVCVAPELPFGGEHYSALKASGVLDRKSKRLWLPVSAYLIECTHGNVLFDCGWHRDMSPHGVFERRAQIRSLGSLPLYFTNQVVVESSAAIDEQLAARGVAPVDWDAVLLSHLDCDHANGLKPVADAKKFSF
;
A
#
# COMPACT_ATOMS: atom_id res chain seq x y z
N MET A 1 28.25 -3.95 17.40
CA MET A 1 27.60 -3.59 16.13
C MET A 1 26.11 -3.61 16.39
N SER A 2 25.40 -2.54 16.08
CA SER A 2 23.93 -2.51 16.19
C SER A 2 23.33 -3.44 15.14
N GLU A 3 22.57 -4.41 15.56
CA GLU A 3 21.84 -5.30 14.65
C GLU A 3 20.65 -4.54 14.09
N ILE A 4 20.50 -4.52 12.76
CA ILE A 4 19.34 -4.00 12.05
C ILE A 4 18.58 -5.20 11.49
N LYS A 5 17.28 -5.28 11.79
CA LYS A 5 16.38 -6.29 11.22
C LYS A 5 15.37 -5.63 10.30
N ILE A 6 15.17 -6.21 9.13
CA ILE A 6 14.18 -5.75 8.16
C ILE A 6 13.17 -6.86 7.93
N HIS A 7 11.92 -6.56 8.21
CA HIS A 7 10.80 -7.44 7.93
C HIS A 7 10.05 -6.92 6.71
N ILE A 8 9.77 -7.79 5.77
CA ILE A 8 9.04 -7.46 4.53
C ILE A 8 7.62 -7.96 4.68
N PHE A 9 6.65 -7.07 4.43
CA PHE A 9 5.22 -7.38 4.43
C PHE A 9 4.66 -7.20 3.02
N HIS A 10 3.98 -8.22 2.52
CA HIS A 10 3.24 -8.13 1.26
C HIS A 10 1.79 -7.74 1.56
N ILE A 11 1.40 -6.53 1.15
CA ILE A 11 0.11 -5.90 1.49
C ILE A 11 -0.94 -6.11 0.39
N GLY A 12 -0.78 -7.13 -0.41
CA GLY A 12 -1.66 -7.40 -1.54
C GLY A 12 -1.05 -6.94 -2.87
N LYS A 13 -1.89 -6.58 -3.82
CA LYS A 13 -1.48 -6.24 -5.19
C LYS A 13 -2.36 -5.17 -5.79
N VAL A 14 -1.77 -4.31 -6.63
CA VAL A 14 -2.44 -3.26 -7.38
C VAL A 14 -2.47 -3.57 -8.87
N CYS A 15 -3.58 -3.27 -9.53
CA CYS A 15 -3.77 -3.45 -10.95
C CYS A 15 -3.58 -2.12 -11.68
N VAL A 16 -2.51 -2.00 -12.43
CA VAL A 16 -2.09 -0.78 -13.12
C VAL A 16 -1.97 -0.96 -14.63
N ALA A 17 -2.04 0.14 -15.37
CA ALA A 17 -1.66 0.16 -16.77
C ALA A 17 -0.15 -0.04 -16.91
N PRO A 18 0.36 -0.78 -17.94
CA PRO A 18 1.79 -0.96 -18.13
C PRO A 18 2.58 0.33 -18.28
N GLU A 19 1.96 1.37 -18.83
CA GLU A 19 2.58 2.68 -18.98
C GLU A 19 2.88 3.38 -17.64
N LEU A 20 2.18 3.04 -16.58
CA LEU A 20 2.44 3.65 -15.26
C LEU A 20 3.85 3.31 -14.76
N PRO A 21 4.26 2.02 -14.65
CA PRO A 21 5.61 1.67 -14.23
C PRO A 21 6.65 1.68 -15.34
N PHE A 22 6.27 1.60 -16.64
CA PHE A 22 7.19 1.37 -17.75
C PHE A 22 7.12 2.43 -18.86
N GLY A 23 6.36 3.51 -18.71
CA GLY A 23 6.16 4.54 -19.73
C GLY A 23 7.40 5.37 -20.07
N GLY A 24 8.38 5.44 -19.16
CA GLY A 24 9.65 6.14 -19.36
C GLY A 24 9.46 7.58 -19.87
N GLU A 25 10.29 8.00 -20.82
CA GLU A 25 10.26 9.35 -21.42
C GLU A 25 8.98 9.64 -22.24
N HIS A 26 8.24 8.61 -22.63
CA HIS A 26 6.99 8.72 -23.39
C HIS A 26 5.75 8.67 -22.50
N TYR A 27 5.91 8.96 -21.22
CA TYR A 27 4.83 8.97 -20.24
C TYR A 27 3.68 9.88 -20.70
N SER A 28 2.47 9.32 -20.71
CA SER A 28 1.23 10.05 -20.94
C SER A 28 0.26 9.76 -19.80
N ALA A 29 -0.15 10.79 -19.07
CA ALA A 29 -1.09 10.65 -17.96
C ALA A 29 -2.39 9.94 -18.35
N LEU A 30 -2.89 10.16 -19.57
CA LEU A 30 -4.08 9.50 -20.09
C LEU A 30 -3.87 7.99 -20.31
N LYS A 31 -2.71 7.59 -20.84
CA LYS A 31 -2.35 6.17 -20.99
C LYS A 31 -2.04 5.53 -19.66
N ALA A 32 -1.27 6.21 -18.80
CA ALA A 32 -0.93 5.74 -17.46
C ALA A 32 -2.16 5.54 -16.57
N SER A 33 -3.24 6.30 -16.78
CA SER A 33 -4.52 6.08 -16.09
C SER A 33 -5.17 4.74 -16.42
N GLY A 34 -4.83 4.13 -17.55
CA GLY A 34 -5.40 2.86 -18.01
C GLY A 34 -6.90 2.91 -18.33
N VAL A 35 -7.51 4.11 -18.41
CA VAL A 35 -8.95 4.27 -18.68
C VAL A 35 -9.31 3.72 -20.07
N LEU A 36 -8.39 3.82 -21.02
CA LEU A 36 -8.55 3.34 -22.39
C LEU A 36 -8.06 1.90 -22.58
N ASP A 37 -7.42 1.30 -21.59
CA ASP A 37 -6.84 -0.02 -21.71
C ASP A 37 -7.89 -1.13 -21.53
N ARG A 38 -7.78 -2.17 -22.36
CA ARG A 38 -8.50 -3.41 -22.10
C ARG A 38 -7.96 -4.03 -20.81
N LYS A 39 -8.85 -4.55 -19.97
CA LYS A 39 -8.49 -5.21 -18.69
C LYS A 39 -7.41 -6.28 -18.84
N SER A 40 -7.34 -6.96 -19.98
CA SER A 40 -6.34 -7.99 -20.31
C SER A 40 -4.90 -7.46 -20.48
N LYS A 41 -4.73 -6.15 -20.61
CA LYS A 41 -3.39 -5.53 -20.72
C LYS A 41 -2.84 -5.01 -19.41
N ARG A 42 -3.67 -4.91 -18.37
CA ARG A 42 -3.26 -4.42 -17.05
C ARG A 42 -2.39 -5.43 -16.32
N LEU A 43 -1.47 -4.89 -15.54
CA LEU A 43 -0.54 -5.68 -14.71
C LEU A 43 -0.98 -5.66 -13.26
N TRP A 44 -0.85 -6.81 -12.60
CA TRP A 44 -0.97 -6.91 -11.16
C TRP A 44 0.43 -6.87 -10.55
N LEU A 45 0.74 -5.82 -9.80
CA LEU A 45 2.02 -5.62 -9.14
C LEU A 45 1.85 -5.83 -7.64
N PRO A 46 2.81 -6.49 -6.97
CA PRO A 46 2.81 -6.64 -5.52
C PRO A 46 3.03 -5.27 -4.86
N VAL A 47 2.37 -5.07 -3.72
CA VAL A 47 2.59 -3.91 -2.85
C VAL A 47 3.23 -4.41 -1.57
N SER A 48 4.27 -3.72 -1.11
CA SER A 48 5.04 -4.13 0.08
C SER A 48 5.25 -2.95 1.03
N ALA A 49 5.37 -3.27 2.31
CA ALA A 49 5.80 -2.37 3.36
C ALA A 49 6.94 -3.04 4.15
N TYR A 50 7.71 -2.25 4.89
CA TYR A 50 8.89 -2.75 5.60
C TYR A 50 8.90 -2.27 7.03
N LEU A 51 9.06 -3.18 8.00
CA LEU A 51 9.38 -2.80 9.37
C LEU A 51 10.89 -2.93 9.57
N ILE A 52 11.51 -1.83 9.95
CA ILE A 52 12.94 -1.74 10.24
C ILE A 52 13.09 -1.62 11.76
N GLU A 53 13.63 -2.65 12.38
CA GLU A 53 13.95 -2.67 13.81
C GLU A 53 15.44 -2.40 14.00
N CYS A 54 15.77 -1.45 14.86
CA CYS A 54 17.13 -1.16 15.24
C CYS A 54 17.24 -0.76 16.72
N THR A 55 18.45 -0.62 17.21
CA THR A 55 18.70 -0.24 18.62
C THR A 55 18.16 1.13 19.01
N HIS A 56 17.80 1.96 18.03
CA HIS A 56 17.31 3.33 18.25
C HIS A 56 15.81 3.46 18.04
N GLY A 57 15.11 2.35 17.69
CA GLY A 57 13.67 2.33 17.53
C GLY A 57 13.20 1.53 16.30
N ASN A 58 11.89 1.51 16.13
CA ASN A 58 11.21 0.79 15.07
C ASN A 58 10.62 1.78 14.06
N VAL A 59 10.91 1.58 12.78
CA VAL A 59 10.44 2.43 11.70
C VAL A 59 9.63 1.59 10.72
N LEU A 60 8.38 1.98 10.48
CA LEU A 60 7.58 1.42 9.40
C LEU A 60 7.82 2.25 8.13
N PHE A 61 8.23 1.59 7.04
CA PHE A 61 8.43 2.21 5.73
C PHE A 61 7.32 1.75 4.79
N ASP A 62 6.48 2.69 4.36
CA ASP A 62 5.21 2.52 3.67
C ASP A 62 4.16 1.73 4.48
N CYS A 63 2.89 1.85 4.10
CA CYS A 63 1.78 1.22 4.81
C CYS A 63 0.90 0.35 3.90
N GLY A 64 1.11 0.42 2.60
CA GLY A 64 0.31 -0.33 1.65
C GLY A 64 -1.18 0.07 1.65
N TRP A 65 -2.03 -0.92 1.43
CA TRP A 65 -3.47 -0.75 1.34
C TRP A 65 -4.19 -1.07 2.65
N HIS A 66 -5.22 -0.28 2.96
CA HIS A 66 -6.13 -0.56 4.07
C HIS A 66 -7.08 -1.73 3.76
N ARG A 67 -7.50 -2.46 4.80
CA ARG A 67 -8.45 -3.57 4.69
C ARG A 67 -9.77 -3.17 4.01
N ASP A 68 -10.24 -1.93 4.16
CA ASP A 68 -11.45 -1.42 3.55
C ASP A 68 -11.46 -1.49 2.00
N MET A 69 -10.29 -1.65 1.38
CA MET A 69 -10.20 -1.86 -0.07
C MET A 69 -10.66 -3.25 -0.52
N SER A 70 -10.53 -4.26 0.36
CA SER A 70 -10.94 -5.64 0.13
C SER A 70 -11.43 -6.27 1.44
N PRO A 71 -12.59 -5.88 1.97
CA PRO A 71 -13.08 -6.32 3.29
C PRO A 71 -13.12 -7.84 3.47
N HIS A 72 -13.39 -8.59 2.40
CA HIS A 72 -13.46 -10.06 2.43
C HIS A 72 -12.23 -10.73 1.80
N GLY A 73 -11.13 -10.00 1.59
CA GLY A 73 -9.88 -10.55 1.03
C GLY A 73 -9.89 -10.79 -0.48
N VAL A 74 -10.90 -10.29 -1.18
CA VAL A 74 -11.06 -10.43 -2.64
C VAL A 74 -11.28 -9.08 -3.30
N PHE A 75 -11.30 -9.05 -4.64
CA PHE A 75 -11.60 -7.83 -5.37
C PHE A 75 -13.04 -7.36 -5.14
N GLU A 76 -13.22 -6.17 -4.58
CA GLU A 76 -14.52 -5.61 -4.22
C GLU A 76 -14.71 -4.18 -4.72
N ARG A 77 -15.22 -4.03 -5.95
CA ARG A 77 -15.39 -2.73 -6.61
C ARG A 77 -16.09 -1.67 -5.74
N ARG A 78 -17.19 -2.05 -5.06
CA ARG A 78 -17.99 -1.09 -4.26
C ARG A 78 -17.22 -0.61 -3.03
N ALA A 79 -16.47 -1.51 -2.39
CA ALA A 79 -15.63 -1.19 -1.24
C ALA A 79 -14.52 -0.22 -1.67
N GLN A 80 -13.84 -0.49 -2.78
CA GLN A 80 -12.77 0.35 -3.30
C GLN A 80 -13.25 1.76 -3.67
N ILE A 81 -14.36 1.89 -4.40
CA ILE A 81 -14.93 3.20 -4.73
C ILE A 81 -15.28 3.99 -3.46
N ARG A 82 -15.84 3.32 -2.46
CA ARG A 82 -16.18 3.95 -1.17
C ARG A 82 -14.95 4.40 -0.41
N SER A 83 -13.94 3.52 -0.31
CA SER A 83 -12.70 3.79 0.43
C SER A 83 -11.88 4.92 -0.21
N LEU A 84 -11.77 4.94 -1.54
CA LEU A 84 -11.06 5.97 -2.29
C LEU A 84 -11.83 7.29 -2.42
N GLY A 85 -13.15 7.26 -2.25
CA GLY A 85 -14.00 8.45 -2.38
C GLY A 85 -14.05 9.06 -3.79
N SER A 86 -13.46 8.40 -4.79
CA SER A 86 -13.28 8.93 -6.13
C SER A 86 -13.30 7.84 -7.20
N LEU A 87 -14.13 8.00 -8.23
CA LEU A 87 -14.14 7.11 -9.40
C LEU A 87 -12.85 7.16 -10.22
N PRO A 88 -12.26 8.32 -10.51
CA PRO A 88 -10.96 8.40 -11.17
C PRO A 88 -9.87 7.63 -10.40
N LEU A 89 -9.77 7.80 -9.09
CA LEU A 89 -8.81 7.05 -8.26
C LEU A 89 -9.08 5.55 -8.30
N TYR A 90 -10.35 5.11 -8.32
CA TYR A 90 -10.67 3.70 -8.47
C TYR A 90 -10.18 3.12 -9.81
N PHE A 91 -10.28 3.86 -10.91
CA PHE A 91 -9.83 3.35 -12.22
C PHE A 91 -8.31 3.16 -12.28
N THR A 92 -7.55 3.97 -11.56
CA THR A 92 -6.08 3.88 -11.50
C THR A 92 -5.57 2.96 -10.40
N ASN A 93 -6.38 2.67 -9.38
CA ASN A 93 -5.98 1.97 -8.16
C ASN A 93 -6.89 0.78 -7.85
N GLN A 94 -7.08 -0.15 -8.79
CA GLN A 94 -7.78 -1.40 -8.49
C GLN A 94 -6.86 -2.34 -7.71
N VAL A 95 -7.37 -2.91 -6.62
CA VAL A 95 -6.53 -3.62 -5.64
C VAL A 95 -7.17 -4.93 -5.17
N VAL A 96 -6.35 -5.84 -4.71
CA VAL A 96 -6.73 -6.97 -3.86
C VAL A 96 -5.81 -6.99 -2.65
N VAL A 97 -6.41 -6.92 -1.46
CA VAL A 97 -5.76 -7.16 -0.18
C VAL A 97 -6.29 -8.49 0.35
N GLU A 98 -5.54 -9.54 0.23
CA GLU A 98 -5.92 -10.88 0.66
C GLU A 98 -6.17 -10.91 2.18
N SER A 99 -6.92 -11.89 2.67
CA SER A 99 -7.21 -12.02 4.11
C SER A 99 -5.91 -12.08 4.91
N SER A 100 -5.86 -11.36 6.02
CA SER A 100 -4.68 -11.22 6.88
C SER A 100 -3.47 -10.56 6.23
N ALA A 101 -3.65 -9.88 5.08
CA ALA A 101 -2.55 -9.22 4.36
C ALA A 101 -2.45 -7.70 4.62
N ALA A 102 -3.45 -7.04 5.23
CA ALA A 102 -3.32 -5.64 5.62
C ALA A 102 -2.20 -5.45 6.65
N ILE A 103 -1.53 -4.30 6.64
CA ILE A 103 -0.33 -4.09 7.47
C ILE A 103 -0.60 -4.23 8.96
N ASP A 104 -1.71 -3.69 9.44
CA ASP A 104 -2.15 -3.79 10.83
C ASP A 104 -2.42 -5.24 11.25
N GLU A 105 -3.01 -6.04 10.38
CA GLU A 105 -3.27 -7.47 10.63
C GLU A 105 -1.96 -8.27 10.73
N GLN A 106 -1.00 -8.02 9.83
CA GLN A 106 0.29 -8.71 9.84
C GLN A 106 1.16 -8.31 11.03
N LEU A 107 1.12 -7.05 11.43
CA LEU A 107 1.85 -6.56 12.61
C LEU A 107 1.21 -7.08 13.90
N ALA A 108 -0.11 -7.06 14.01
CA ALA A 108 -0.83 -7.64 15.15
C ALA A 108 -0.55 -9.14 15.31
N ALA A 109 -0.46 -9.90 14.21
CA ALA A 109 -0.09 -11.31 14.23
C ALA A 109 1.34 -11.56 14.76
N ARG A 110 2.20 -10.53 14.75
CA ARG A 110 3.57 -10.55 15.34
C ARG A 110 3.64 -9.95 16.73
N GLY A 111 2.50 -9.51 17.31
CA GLY A 111 2.45 -8.86 18.60
C GLY A 111 2.99 -7.42 18.59
N VAL A 112 3.10 -6.79 17.41
CA VAL A 112 3.56 -5.40 17.26
C VAL A 112 2.34 -4.47 17.20
N ALA A 113 2.24 -3.56 18.15
CA ALA A 113 1.18 -2.55 18.18
C ALA A 113 1.64 -1.23 17.54
N PRO A 114 0.71 -0.37 17.05
CA PRO A 114 1.05 0.93 16.48
C PRO A 114 1.86 1.84 17.42
N VAL A 115 1.64 1.73 18.71
CA VAL A 115 2.37 2.50 19.73
C VAL A 115 3.85 2.08 19.89
N ASP A 116 4.22 0.91 19.36
CA ASP A 116 5.59 0.39 19.42
C ASP A 116 6.49 0.99 18.32
N TRP A 117 5.93 1.82 17.43
CA TRP A 117 6.70 2.45 16.37
C TRP A 117 7.11 3.87 16.73
N ASP A 118 8.36 4.16 16.44
CA ASP A 118 8.90 5.48 16.66
C ASP A 118 8.65 6.42 15.49
N ALA A 119 8.57 5.88 14.26
CA ALA A 119 8.26 6.65 13.07
C ALA A 119 7.58 5.81 11.98
N VAL A 120 6.81 6.48 11.13
CA VAL A 120 6.36 5.98 9.83
C VAL A 120 6.95 6.88 8.76
N LEU A 121 7.66 6.27 7.79
CA LEU A 121 8.19 6.93 6.61
C LEU A 121 7.34 6.50 5.41
N LEU A 122 6.89 7.44 4.62
CA LEU A 122 6.25 7.18 3.33
C LEU A 122 7.23 7.53 2.22
N SER A 123 7.47 6.60 1.30
CA SER A 123 8.30 6.85 0.12
C SER A 123 7.68 7.94 -0.76
N HIS A 124 6.35 7.96 -0.86
CA HIS A 124 5.53 8.95 -1.55
C HIS A 124 4.05 8.80 -1.13
N LEU A 125 3.18 9.70 -1.59
CA LEU A 125 1.78 9.76 -1.16
C LEU A 125 0.80 9.04 -2.09
N ASP A 126 1.27 8.16 -2.96
CA ASP A 126 0.38 7.34 -3.78
C ASP A 126 -0.42 6.36 -2.90
N CYS A 127 -1.62 6.03 -3.38
CA CYS A 127 -2.58 5.28 -2.58
C CYS A 127 -2.06 3.92 -2.11
N ASP A 128 -1.25 3.25 -2.91
CA ASP A 128 -0.67 1.94 -2.61
C ASP A 128 0.46 1.98 -1.57
N HIS A 129 0.90 3.18 -1.18
CA HIS A 129 1.88 3.39 -0.10
C HIS A 129 1.26 3.99 1.15
N ALA A 130 0.26 4.86 1.00
CA ALA A 130 -0.28 5.68 2.08
C ALA A 130 -1.70 5.27 2.57
N ASN A 131 -2.46 4.47 1.80
CA ASN A 131 -3.85 4.15 2.15
C ASN A 131 -3.97 3.36 3.47
N GLY A 132 -2.97 2.52 3.78
CA GLY A 132 -2.88 1.77 5.04
C GLY A 132 -2.48 2.60 6.26
N LEU A 133 -2.36 3.94 6.15
CA LEU A 133 -1.90 4.81 7.23
C LEU A 133 -2.89 4.89 8.41
N LYS A 134 -4.20 4.79 8.15
CA LYS A 134 -5.24 4.96 9.17
C LYS A 134 -5.04 4.08 10.43
N PRO A 135 -4.80 2.76 10.32
CA PRO A 135 -4.55 1.92 11.49
C PRO A 135 -3.17 2.13 12.14
N VAL A 136 -2.27 2.87 11.48
CA VAL A 136 -0.92 3.15 11.99
C VAL A 136 -0.74 4.60 12.43
N ALA A 137 -1.83 5.37 12.50
CA ALA A 137 -1.83 6.79 12.82
C ALA A 137 -1.35 7.12 14.25
N ASP A 138 -1.26 6.13 15.14
CA ASP A 138 -0.79 6.32 16.52
C ASP A 138 0.74 6.28 16.66
N ALA A 139 1.47 6.17 15.56
CA ALA A 139 2.94 6.27 15.56
C ALA A 139 3.41 7.66 16.03
N LYS A 140 4.53 7.71 16.74
CA LYS A 140 5.06 8.95 17.35
C LYS A 140 5.46 10.01 16.35
N LYS A 141 5.86 9.62 15.14
CA LYS A 141 6.31 10.54 14.08
C LYS A 141 5.91 10.03 12.70
N PHE A 142 5.57 10.97 11.82
CA PHE A 142 5.36 10.75 10.40
C PHE A 142 6.34 11.60 9.60
N SER A 143 6.85 11.07 8.49
CA SER A 143 7.66 11.79 7.51
C SER A 143 7.36 11.30 6.10
N PHE A 144 7.46 12.18 5.10
CA PHE A 144 7.28 11.89 3.69
C PHE A 144 8.49 12.38 2.90
#